data_e2086d515f26174ee78ef375a0c4feb1
#
_entry.id   e2086d515f26174ee78ef375a0c4feb1
#
_cell.length_a   1.000
_cell.length_b   1.000
_cell.length_c   1.000
_cell.angle_alpha   90.00
_cell.angle_beta   90.00
_cell.angle_gamma   90.00
#
_symmetry.space_group_name_H-M   'P 1'
#
loop_
_entity.id
_entity.type
_entity.pdbx_description
1 polymer ?
#
loop_
_entity_poly.entity_id
_entity_poly.type
_entity_poly.pdbx_seq_one_letter_code
_entity_poly.pdbx_strand_id
1 'polypeptide(L)'
;LTHKLLIHHQKWWDRLLAGLLCGGLLSSVLALRQLYASTEELARWADPNSMSAGTIRIYGPLGNPNLLAGYLLPLLPFAAIALLRWKGIGCRLFAGVTLVLTTVATMFTYSRGGWLGLIAGLSVVVLLLLVRSTQTWPLIWRRLLPSAVLLLGVVVLVVAATQFEPIRTRISSLLAGRGDSSNN
;
A
#
# COMPACT_ATOMS: atom_id res chain seq x y z
N LEU A 1 9.57 -33.99 17.73
CA LEU A 1 8.15 -33.74 17.27
C LEU A 1 7.91 -32.28 16.99
N THR A 2 8.32 -31.34 17.85
CA THR A 2 8.13 -29.89 17.72
C THR A 2 8.76 -29.30 16.44
N HIS A 3 9.97 -29.74 16.06
CA HIS A 3 10.65 -29.26 14.86
C HIS A 3 9.93 -29.63 13.56
N LYS A 4 9.36 -30.85 13.47
CA LYS A 4 8.56 -31.28 12.30
C LYS A 4 7.24 -30.53 12.20
N LEU A 5 6.59 -30.24 13.32
CA LEU A 5 5.36 -29.43 13.35
C LEU A 5 5.63 -27.98 12.90
N LEU A 6 6.71 -27.36 13.36
CA LEU A 6 7.10 -26.01 12.96
C LEU A 6 7.39 -25.93 11.44
N ILE A 7 8.09 -26.91 10.86
CA ILE A 7 8.35 -26.96 9.42
C ILE A 7 7.05 -27.17 8.63
N HIS A 8 6.11 -27.97 9.15
CA HIS A 8 4.83 -28.20 8.51
C HIS A 8 3.99 -26.91 8.49
N HIS A 9 3.90 -26.19 9.61
CA HIS A 9 3.26 -24.88 9.67
C HIS A 9 3.90 -23.86 8.72
N GLN A 10 5.22 -23.85 8.62
CA GLN A 10 5.94 -22.92 7.74
C GLN A 10 5.59 -23.11 6.27
N LYS A 11 5.46 -24.35 5.81
CA LYS A 11 5.03 -24.67 4.43
C LYS A 11 3.60 -24.21 4.13
N TRP A 12 2.70 -24.32 5.10
CA TRP A 12 1.33 -23.81 4.95
C TRP A 12 1.29 -22.28 4.83
N TRP A 13 2.05 -21.58 5.63
CA TRP A 13 2.16 -20.12 5.54
C TRP A 13 2.72 -19.68 4.19
N ASP A 14 3.74 -20.33 3.68
CA ASP A 14 4.30 -20.02 2.37
C ASP A 14 3.30 -20.28 1.24
N ARG A 15 2.47 -21.31 1.33
CA ARG A 15 1.39 -21.59 0.36
C ARG A 15 0.28 -20.55 0.42
N LEU A 16 -0.18 -20.19 1.61
CA LEU A 16 -1.19 -19.14 1.79
C LEU A 16 -0.68 -17.80 1.26
N LEU A 17 0.56 -17.47 1.57
CA LEU A 17 1.20 -16.27 1.06
C LEU A 17 1.31 -16.29 -0.46
N ALA A 18 1.70 -17.40 -1.05
CA ALA A 18 1.75 -17.56 -2.50
C ALA A 18 0.37 -17.39 -3.14
N GLY A 19 -0.68 -17.99 -2.59
CA GLY A 19 -2.05 -17.82 -3.05
C GLY A 19 -2.53 -16.36 -2.99
N LEU A 20 -2.24 -15.69 -1.88
CA LEU A 20 -2.55 -14.27 -1.69
C LEU A 20 -1.85 -13.39 -2.74
N LEU A 21 -0.56 -13.63 -2.97
CA LEU A 21 0.23 -12.90 -3.96
C LEU A 21 -0.20 -13.23 -5.41
N CYS A 22 -0.61 -14.46 -5.69
CA CYS A 22 -1.21 -14.81 -6.99
C CYS A 22 -2.48 -13.99 -7.27
N GLY A 23 -3.39 -13.91 -6.29
CA GLY A 23 -4.59 -13.10 -6.42
C GLY A 23 -4.27 -11.61 -6.65
N GLY A 24 -3.29 -11.08 -5.92
CA GLY A 24 -2.82 -9.72 -6.08
C GLY A 24 -2.17 -9.45 -7.44
N LEU A 25 -1.32 -10.36 -7.90
CA LEU A 25 -0.70 -10.28 -9.22
C LEU A 25 -1.75 -10.30 -10.34
N LEU A 26 -2.69 -11.23 -10.29
CA LEU A 26 -3.76 -11.34 -11.27
C LEU A 26 -4.63 -10.07 -11.29
N SER A 27 -5.03 -9.58 -10.12
CA SER A 27 -5.81 -8.35 -10.01
C SER A 27 -5.05 -7.13 -10.54
N SER A 28 -3.74 -7.04 -10.29
CA SER A 28 -2.89 -5.97 -10.79
C SER A 28 -2.75 -6.02 -12.32
N VAL A 29 -2.54 -7.20 -12.89
CA VAL A 29 -2.45 -7.39 -14.35
C VAL A 29 -3.77 -7.04 -15.04
N LEU A 30 -4.90 -7.53 -14.51
CA LEU A 30 -6.23 -7.20 -15.04
C LEU A 30 -6.55 -5.71 -14.95
N ALA A 31 -6.14 -5.07 -13.85
CA ALA A 31 -6.32 -3.63 -13.69
C ALA A 31 -5.46 -2.83 -14.67
N LEU A 32 -4.18 -3.17 -14.81
CA LEU A 32 -3.26 -2.48 -15.73
C LEU A 32 -3.66 -2.68 -17.20
N ARG A 33 -4.26 -3.81 -17.55
CA ARG A 33 -4.82 -4.03 -18.88
C ARG A 33 -5.85 -2.96 -19.27
N GLN A 34 -6.55 -2.38 -18.31
CA GLN A 34 -7.53 -1.31 -18.56
C GLN A 34 -6.91 -0.03 -19.12
N LEU A 35 -5.61 0.20 -18.93
CA LEU A 35 -4.90 1.33 -19.55
C LEU A 35 -4.93 1.29 -21.09
N TYR A 36 -5.15 0.11 -21.68
CA TYR A 36 -5.26 -0.12 -23.11
C TYR A 36 -6.72 -0.28 -23.57
N ALA A 37 -7.70 -0.15 -22.65
CA ALA A 37 -9.10 -0.25 -22.97
C ALA A 37 -9.62 1.10 -23.54
N SER A 38 -10.78 1.05 -24.21
CA SER A 38 -11.40 2.26 -24.75
C SER A 38 -11.78 3.26 -23.65
N THR A 39 -11.63 4.54 -23.95
CA THR A 39 -11.94 5.64 -23.02
C THR A 39 -13.38 5.64 -22.52
N GLU A 40 -14.34 5.07 -23.28
CA GLU A 40 -15.75 4.99 -22.91
C GLU A 40 -16.01 4.08 -21.68
N GLU A 41 -15.32 2.95 -21.59
CA GLU A 41 -15.44 2.05 -20.43
C GLU A 41 -14.86 2.67 -19.16
N LEU A 42 -13.83 3.51 -19.31
CA LEU A 42 -13.11 4.13 -18.21
C LEU A 42 -13.74 5.46 -17.77
N ALA A 43 -14.55 6.08 -18.62
CA ALA A 43 -15.27 7.35 -18.35
C ALA A 43 -16.23 7.24 -17.14
N ARG A 44 -16.67 6.04 -16.76
CA ARG A 44 -17.52 5.81 -15.57
C ARG A 44 -16.89 6.31 -14.26
N TRP A 45 -15.57 6.38 -14.20
CA TRP A 45 -14.83 6.76 -13.00
C TRP A 45 -14.03 8.05 -13.16
N ALA A 46 -14.28 8.79 -14.26
CA ALA A 46 -13.81 10.16 -14.41
C ALA A 46 -14.66 11.06 -13.48
N ASP A 47 -14.08 11.46 -12.35
CA ASP A 47 -14.67 12.49 -11.50
C ASP A 47 -14.30 13.86 -12.07
N PRO A 48 -15.27 14.62 -12.61
CA PRO A 48 -14.99 15.94 -13.23
C PRO A 48 -14.40 16.95 -12.22
N ASN A 49 -14.62 16.75 -10.91
CA ASN A 49 -14.16 17.62 -9.84
C ASN A 49 -12.88 17.13 -9.16
N SER A 50 -12.30 16.00 -9.61
CA SER A 50 -11.04 15.52 -9.03
C SER A 50 -9.85 16.27 -9.64
N MET A 51 -8.75 16.37 -8.90
CA MET A 51 -7.47 16.90 -9.43
C MET A 51 -6.94 16.08 -10.63
N SER A 52 -7.56 14.94 -10.90
CA SER A 52 -7.31 14.04 -12.03
C SER A 52 -8.41 14.15 -13.11
N ALA A 53 -9.10 15.29 -13.23
CA ALA A 53 -10.10 15.47 -14.28
C ALA A 53 -9.49 15.15 -15.65
N GLY A 54 -10.07 14.17 -16.34
CA GLY A 54 -9.56 13.67 -17.64
C GLY A 54 -8.51 12.56 -17.55
N THR A 55 -8.08 12.11 -16.35
CA THR A 55 -7.20 10.95 -16.21
C THR A 55 -7.99 9.64 -16.10
N ILE A 56 -7.48 8.63 -16.79
CA ILE A 56 -8.03 7.27 -16.76
C ILE A 56 -7.69 6.64 -15.39
N ARG A 57 -8.71 6.31 -14.60
CA ARG A 57 -8.58 5.62 -13.33
C ARG A 57 -8.90 4.14 -13.50
N ILE A 58 -7.93 3.28 -13.22
CA ILE A 58 -8.16 1.83 -13.26
C ILE A 58 -8.92 1.36 -12.01
N TYR A 59 -9.83 0.42 -12.19
CA TYR A 59 -10.65 -0.17 -11.12
C TYR A 59 -10.51 -1.69 -11.03
N GLY A 60 -9.89 -2.33 -12.02
CA GLY A 60 -9.65 -3.76 -12.09
C GLY A 60 -10.92 -4.61 -11.91
N PRO A 61 -10.77 -5.84 -11.39
CA PRO A 61 -11.91 -6.74 -11.19
C PRO A 61 -12.86 -6.29 -10.06
N LEU A 62 -12.46 -5.33 -9.23
CA LEU A 62 -13.26 -4.88 -8.09
C LEU A 62 -14.27 -3.77 -8.45
N GLY A 63 -14.24 -3.27 -9.68
CA GLY A 63 -15.19 -2.30 -10.18
C GLY A 63 -15.11 -0.90 -9.55
N ASN A 64 -14.19 -0.66 -8.61
CA ASN A 64 -13.98 0.62 -7.95
C ASN A 64 -12.49 0.87 -7.68
N PRO A 65 -11.92 2.02 -8.12
CA PRO A 65 -10.50 2.33 -7.92
C PRO A 65 -10.06 2.36 -6.45
N ASN A 66 -10.92 2.85 -5.56
CA ASN A 66 -10.59 2.94 -4.13
C ASN A 66 -10.59 1.56 -3.48
N LEU A 67 -11.53 0.67 -3.87
CA LEU A 67 -11.54 -0.72 -3.41
C LEU A 67 -10.33 -1.48 -3.92
N LEU A 68 -9.96 -1.27 -5.21
CA LEU A 68 -8.76 -1.87 -5.78
C LEU A 68 -7.51 -1.44 -5.00
N ALA A 69 -7.33 -0.14 -4.75
CA ALA A 69 -6.23 0.36 -3.94
C ALA A 69 -6.20 -0.27 -2.55
N GLY A 70 -7.35 -0.29 -1.85
CA GLY A 70 -7.47 -0.89 -0.52
C GLY A 70 -7.13 -2.38 -0.49
N TYR A 71 -7.45 -3.12 -1.56
CA TYR A 71 -7.10 -4.53 -1.70
C TYR A 71 -5.61 -4.76 -1.98
N LEU A 72 -5.00 -3.92 -2.84
CA LEU A 72 -3.61 -4.07 -3.25
C LEU A 72 -2.61 -3.62 -2.17
N LEU A 73 -2.94 -2.61 -1.38
CA LEU A 73 -2.03 -2.03 -0.38
C LEU A 73 -1.48 -3.04 0.64
N PRO A 74 -2.30 -3.90 1.27
CA PRO A 74 -1.80 -4.90 2.21
C PRO A 74 -0.84 -5.92 1.58
N LEU A 75 -0.89 -6.11 0.25
CA LEU A 75 -0.04 -7.07 -0.45
C LEU A 75 1.41 -6.60 -0.54
N LEU A 76 1.68 -5.30 -0.47
CA LEU A 76 3.05 -4.75 -0.54
C LEU A 76 3.98 -5.32 0.54
N PRO A 77 3.66 -5.22 1.84
CA PRO A 77 4.52 -5.81 2.87
C PRO A 77 4.59 -7.34 2.75
N PHE A 78 3.52 -8.01 2.34
CA PHE A 78 3.53 -9.46 2.14
C PHE A 78 4.45 -9.87 0.98
N ALA A 79 4.42 -9.15 -0.15
CA ALA A 79 5.33 -9.39 -1.27
C ALA A 79 6.78 -9.12 -0.88
N ALA A 80 7.05 -8.07 -0.10
CA ALA A 80 8.38 -7.78 0.42
C ALA A 80 8.89 -8.89 1.36
N ILE A 81 8.04 -9.36 2.28
CA ILE A 81 8.38 -10.48 3.16
C ILE A 81 8.68 -11.74 2.34
N ALA A 82 7.86 -12.05 1.33
CA ALA A 82 8.08 -13.19 0.44
C ALA A 82 9.41 -13.07 -0.30
N LEU A 83 9.70 -11.89 -0.88
CA LEU A 83 10.96 -11.59 -1.58
C LEU A 83 12.20 -11.82 -0.69
N LEU A 84 12.11 -11.46 0.59
CA LEU A 84 13.19 -11.62 1.56
C LEU A 84 13.33 -13.03 2.08
N ARG A 85 12.22 -13.76 2.22
CA ARG A 85 12.15 -15.04 2.91
C ARG A 85 12.33 -16.25 2.00
N TRP A 86 11.77 -16.19 0.80
CA TRP A 86 11.85 -17.29 -0.14
C TRP A 86 13.27 -17.46 -0.71
N LYS A 87 13.70 -18.70 -0.84
CA LYS A 87 15.08 -19.02 -1.24
C LYS A 87 15.24 -19.27 -2.75
N GLY A 88 14.19 -19.74 -3.42
CA GLY A 88 14.22 -20.03 -4.86
C GLY A 88 14.17 -18.76 -5.70
N ILE A 89 15.01 -18.66 -6.74
CA ILE A 89 15.04 -17.48 -7.62
C ILE A 89 13.68 -17.23 -8.27
N GLY A 90 12.97 -18.27 -8.72
CA GLY A 90 11.63 -18.16 -9.32
C GLY A 90 10.61 -17.58 -8.33
N CYS A 91 10.61 -18.06 -7.09
CA CYS A 91 9.71 -17.54 -6.05
C CYS A 91 10.03 -16.09 -5.70
N ARG A 92 11.31 -15.72 -5.67
CA ARG A 92 11.74 -14.33 -5.42
C ARG A 92 11.36 -13.41 -6.58
N LEU A 93 11.54 -13.84 -7.82
CA LEU A 93 11.11 -13.10 -9.00
C LEU A 93 9.59 -12.91 -9.00
N PHE A 94 8.83 -13.95 -8.70
CA PHE A 94 7.37 -13.85 -8.55
C PHE A 94 6.97 -12.81 -7.50
N ALA A 95 7.57 -12.84 -6.31
CA ALA A 95 7.30 -11.86 -5.26
C ALA A 95 7.71 -10.43 -5.66
N GLY A 96 8.86 -10.28 -6.34
CA GLY A 96 9.36 -9.00 -6.85
C GLY A 96 8.44 -8.42 -7.93
N VAL A 97 8.04 -9.23 -8.90
CA VAL A 97 7.11 -8.83 -9.96
C VAL A 97 5.76 -8.43 -9.36
N THR A 98 5.26 -9.21 -8.41
CA THR A 98 4.00 -8.89 -7.71
C THR A 98 4.13 -7.55 -6.98
N LEU A 99 5.22 -7.31 -6.26
CA LEU A 99 5.47 -6.04 -5.56
C LEU A 99 5.44 -4.85 -6.52
N VAL A 100 6.16 -4.94 -7.65
CA VAL A 100 6.23 -3.88 -8.64
C VAL A 100 4.87 -3.63 -9.29
N LEU A 101 4.20 -4.67 -9.80
CA LEU A 101 2.92 -4.52 -10.48
C LEU A 101 1.81 -4.02 -9.54
N THR A 102 1.81 -4.48 -8.29
CA THR A 102 0.86 -3.99 -7.27
C THR A 102 1.09 -2.51 -6.97
N THR A 103 2.36 -2.08 -6.85
CA THR A 103 2.71 -0.67 -6.66
C THR A 103 2.22 0.18 -7.83
N VAL A 104 2.56 -0.22 -9.05
CA VAL A 104 2.17 0.49 -10.29
C VAL A 104 0.65 0.55 -10.42
N ALA A 105 -0.05 -0.58 -10.25
CA ALA A 105 -1.51 -0.61 -10.31
C ALA A 105 -2.14 0.32 -9.26
N THR A 106 -1.64 0.31 -8.02
CA THR A 106 -2.13 1.22 -6.97
C THR A 106 -1.95 2.69 -7.35
N MET A 107 -0.84 3.06 -7.98
CA MET A 107 -0.63 4.43 -8.47
C MET A 107 -1.67 4.85 -9.51
N PHE A 108 -1.98 3.98 -10.48
CA PHE A 108 -2.95 4.26 -11.54
C PHE A 108 -4.42 4.21 -11.10
N THR A 109 -4.70 3.80 -9.86
CA THR A 109 -6.06 4.00 -9.30
C THR A 109 -6.38 5.48 -9.07
N TYR A 110 -5.38 6.35 -9.01
CA TYR A 110 -5.52 7.76 -8.63
C TYR A 110 -6.34 7.94 -7.34
N SER A 111 -6.31 6.96 -6.47
CA SER A 111 -6.96 7.02 -5.16
C SER A 111 -6.08 7.81 -4.19
N ARG A 112 -6.60 8.90 -3.65
CA ARG A 112 -5.88 9.71 -2.64
C ARG A 112 -5.50 8.86 -1.43
N GLY A 113 -6.46 8.10 -0.88
CA GLY A 113 -6.19 7.14 0.19
C GLY A 113 -5.22 6.04 -0.23
N GLY A 114 -5.28 5.60 -1.51
CA GLY A 114 -4.34 4.67 -2.11
C GLY A 114 -2.90 5.17 -2.08
N TRP A 115 -2.68 6.43 -2.41
CA TRP A 115 -1.34 7.02 -2.39
C TRP A 115 -0.77 7.15 -0.98
N LEU A 116 -1.60 7.56 -0.01
CA LEU A 116 -1.20 7.59 1.40
C LEU A 116 -0.84 6.21 1.91
N GLY A 117 -1.69 5.22 1.61
CA GLY A 117 -1.43 3.83 1.96
C GLY A 117 -0.19 3.27 1.24
N LEU A 118 0.09 3.70 0.00
CA LEU A 118 1.29 3.32 -0.73
C LEU A 118 2.56 3.83 -0.03
N ILE A 119 2.58 5.09 0.36
CA ILE A 119 3.69 5.67 1.13
C ILE A 119 3.89 4.88 2.43
N ALA A 120 2.82 4.61 3.17
CA ALA A 120 2.88 3.82 4.40
C ALA A 120 3.39 2.40 4.13
N GLY A 121 2.85 1.71 3.13
CA GLY A 121 3.24 0.35 2.76
C GLY A 121 4.70 0.26 2.32
N LEU A 122 5.16 1.19 1.48
CA LEU A 122 6.57 1.27 1.07
C LEU A 122 7.49 1.61 2.23
N SER A 123 7.06 2.47 3.16
CA SER A 123 7.81 2.76 4.38
C SER A 123 8.04 1.49 5.22
N VAL A 124 7.02 0.63 5.33
CA VAL A 124 7.15 -0.69 5.99
C VAL A 124 8.13 -1.59 5.23
N VAL A 125 8.08 -1.62 3.90
CA VAL A 125 9.03 -2.39 3.07
C VAL A 125 10.45 -1.91 3.30
N VAL A 126 10.68 -0.60 3.24
CA VAL A 126 12.01 0.01 3.50
C VAL A 126 12.47 -0.31 4.92
N LEU A 127 11.58 -0.21 5.91
CA LEU A 127 11.87 -0.57 7.30
C LEU A 127 12.34 -2.02 7.43
N LEU A 128 11.63 -2.97 6.81
CA LEU A 128 12.00 -4.38 6.81
C LEU A 128 13.38 -4.61 6.18
N LEU A 129 13.67 -3.95 5.06
CA LEU A 129 14.96 -4.00 4.38
C LEU A 129 16.08 -3.43 5.25
N LEU A 130 15.85 -2.29 5.89
CA LEU A 130 16.82 -1.66 6.80
C LEU A 130 17.11 -2.55 8.02
N VAL A 131 16.07 -3.07 8.68
CA VAL A 131 16.24 -3.97 9.84
C VAL A 131 17.06 -5.19 9.44
N ARG A 132 16.86 -5.73 8.25
CA ARG A 132 17.65 -6.86 7.75
C ARG A 132 19.10 -6.47 7.40
N SER A 133 19.27 -5.32 6.75
CA SER A 133 20.60 -4.84 6.30
C SER A 133 21.48 -4.40 7.47
N THR A 134 20.89 -3.82 8.53
CA THR A 134 21.61 -3.24 9.66
C THR A 134 21.98 -4.24 10.75
N GLN A 135 21.83 -5.56 10.52
CA GLN A 135 22.17 -6.60 11.50
C GLN A 135 23.64 -6.56 11.94
N THR A 136 24.54 -6.09 11.06
CA THR A 136 25.98 -5.95 11.33
C THR A 136 26.37 -4.58 11.88
N TRP A 137 25.44 -3.65 11.97
CA TRP A 137 25.71 -2.27 12.37
C TRP A 137 25.71 -2.09 13.89
N PRO A 138 26.38 -1.06 14.44
CA PRO A 138 26.31 -0.71 15.86
C PRO A 138 24.86 -0.57 16.32
N LEU A 139 24.58 -1.00 17.56
CA LEU A 139 23.23 -1.08 18.13
C LEU A 139 22.46 0.24 18.04
N ILE A 140 23.15 1.37 18.14
CA ILE A 140 22.56 2.69 18.07
C ILE A 140 21.94 2.98 16.68
N TRP A 141 22.67 2.71 15.60
CA TRP A 141 22.19 2.90 14.23
C TRP A 141 21.11 1.89 13.85
N ARG A 142 21.21 0.67 14.38
CA ARG A 142 20.20 -0.37 14.19
C ARG A 142 18.84 0.00 14.79
N ARG A 143 18.81 0.85 15.82
CA ARG A 143 17.57 1.35 16.43
C ARG A 143 17.11 2.68 15.82
N LEU A 144 18.04 3.61 15.59
CA LEU A 144 17.71 4.96 15.13
C LEU A 144 17.20 5.01 13.69
N LEU A 145 17.80 4.27 12.76
CA LEU A 145 17.39 4.27 11.36
C LEU A 145 15.95 3.79 11.13
N PRO A 146 15.54 2.62 11.65
CA PRO A 146 14.16 2.17 11.51
C PRO A 146 13.15 3.12 12.16
N SER A 147 13.47 3.68 13.35
CA SER A 147 12.59 4.62 14.03
C SER A 147 12.48 5.95 13.26
N ALA A 148 13.57 6.44 12.68
CA ALA A 148 13.56 7.65 11.85
C ALA A 148 12.73 7.46 10.56
N VAL A 149 12.85 6.31 9.88
CA VAL A 149 12.03 5.99 8.70
C VAL A 149 10.54 5.90 9.06
N LEU A 150 10.23 5.25 10.19
CA LEU A 150 8.86 5.13 10.66
C LEU A 150 8.30 6.51 11.04
N LEU A 151 9.06 7.32 11.75
CA LEU A 151 8.67 8.68 12.10
C LEU A 151 8.44 9.54 10.85
N LEU A 152 9.36 9.47 9.88
CA LEU A 152 9.22 10.18 8.60
C LEU A 152 7.96 9.73 7.85
N GLY A 153 7.67 8.43 7.79
CA GLY A 153 6.46 7.90 7.19
C GLY A 153 5.19 8.42 7.87
N VAL A 154 5.17 8.46 9.20
CA VAL A 154 4.06 9.02 9.99
C VAL A 154 3.91 10.52 9.73
N VAL A 155 5.01 11.29 9.73
CA VAL A 155 4.99 12.73 9.44
C VAL A 155 4.45 13.00 8.04
N VAL A 156 4.92 12.26 7.02
CA VAL A 156 4.41 12.38 5.64
C VAL A 156 2.92 12.06 5.57
N LEU A 157 2.46 11.02 6.26
CA LEU A 157 1.04 10.66 6.34
C LEU A 157 0.21 11.77 7.00
N VAL A 158 0.67 12.32 8.12
CA VAL A 158 -0.02 13.41 8.83
C VAL A 158 -0.07 14.66 7.97
N VAL A 159 1.05 15.08 7.37
CA VAL A 159 1.10 16.24 6.48
C VAL A 159 0.18 16.04 5.28
N ALA A 160 0.24 14.87 4.63
CA ALA A 160 -0.65 14.57 3.52
C ALA A 160 -2.13 14.59 3.96
N ALA A 161 -2.47 14.01 5.13
CA ALA A 161 -3.82 14.03 5.66
C ALA A 161 -4.33 15.45 5.95
N THR A 162 -3.48 16.34 6.44
CA THR A 162 -3.85 17.75 6.70
C THR A 162 -4.06 18.58 5.42
N GLN A 163 -3.47 18.16 4.29
CA GLN A 163 -3.68 18.79 2.99
C GLN A 163 -4.98 18.36 2.31
N PHE A 164 -5.67 17.35 2.83
CA PHE A 164 -6.95 16.91 2.27
C PHE A 164 -8.08 17.85 2.72
N GLU A 165 -8.68 18.55 1.77
CA GLU A 165 -9.83 19.45 1.97
C GLU A 165 -10.95 18.84 2.86
N PRO A 166 -11.40 17.58 2.66
CA PRO A 166 -12.45 17.00 3.50
C PRO A 166 -12.07 16.81 4.97
N ILE A 167 -10.77 16.62 5.26
CA ILE A 167 -10.28 16.50 6.64
C ILE A 167 -10.13 17.89 7.24
N ARG A 168 -9.61 18.84 6.47
CA ARG A 168 -9.45 20.23 6.89
C ARG A 168 -10.79 20.88 7.22
N THR A 169 -11.82 20.69 6.40
CA THR A 169 -13.17 21.19 6.65
C THR A 169 -13.81 20.55 7.88
N ARG A 170 -13.60 19.24 8.13
CA ARG A 170 -14.08 18.58 9.35
C ARG A 170 -13.35 19.05 10.60
N ILE A 171 -12.05 19.23 10.55
CA ILE A 171 -11.27 19.74 11.67
C ILE A 171 -11.68 21.20 11.98
N SER A 172 -11.83 22.03 10.95
CA SER A 172 -12.28 23.42 11.15
C SER A 172 -13.70 23.51 11.71
N SER A 173 -14.62 22.64 11.29
CA SER A 173 -15.98 22.57 11.84
C SER A 173 -16.01 22.10 13.30
N LEU A 174 -15.14 21.17 13.69
CA LEU A 174 -15.00 20.72 15.07
C LEU A 174 -14.39 21.80 15.97
N LEU A 175 -13.46 22.59 15.45
CA LEU A 175 -12.87 23.72 16.17
C LEU A 175 -13.81 24.92 16.27
N ALA A 176 -14.59 25.19 15.22
CA ALA A 176 -15.61 26.25 15.20
C ALA A 176 -16.78 25.91 16.15
N GLY A 177 -17.24 24.63 16.18
CA GLY A 177 -18.32 24.20 17.09
C GLY A 177 -17.92 24.21 18.58
N ARG A 178 -16.65 24.37 18.91
CA ARG A 178 -16.18 24.49 20.28
C ARG A 178 -16.14 25.94 20.78
N GLY A 179 -16.27 26.90 19.86
CA GLY A 179 -16.27 28.34 20.20
C GLY A 179 -17.65 28.90 20.55
N ASP A 180 -18.75 28.20 20.20
CA ASP A 180 -20.11 28.73 20.32
C ASP A 180 -20.86 28.32 21.61
N SER A 181 -20.20 27.58 22.52
CA SER A 181 -20.83 27.14 23.78
C SER A 181 -20.53 28.04 24.98
N SER A 182 -19.95 29.23 24.79
CA SER A 182 -19.59 30.13 25.91
C SER A 182 -20.38 31.44 25.98
N ASN A 183 -21.44 31.60 25.17
CA ASN A 183 -22.33 32.75 25.27
C ASN A 183 -23.81 32.32 25.26
N ASN A 184 -24.29 31.78 26.39
CA ASN A 184 -25.67 31.92 26.91
C ASN A 184 -25.67 31.67 28.39
#